data_d51e7fe3a54e28d1e71a1e7024d5e858
#
_entry.id   d51e7fe3a54e28d1e71a1e7024d5e858
#
_cell.length_a   1.000
_cell.length_b   1.000
_cell.length_c   1.000
_cell.angle_alpha   90.00
_cell.angle_beta   90.00
_cell.angle_gamma   90.00
#
_symmetry.space_group_name_H-M   'P 1'
#
loop_
_entity.id
_entity.type
_entity.pdbx_description
1 polymer ?
#
loop_
_entity_poly.entity_id
_entity_poly.type
_entity_poly.pdbx_seq_one_letter_code
_entity_poly.pdbx_strand_id
1 'polypeptide(L)'
;MQYLLLCAAILLPESLAFPAQLEPEPRSKRDLENVKVYLNKFFPLLAKTRSLSLEERIKEMQRFFHLTVTGKLNTETEEIMKQPRCGVPDIADYKTFPGSPRWKKTHLTYKIVNYTPDLPQKKVDDAIRRAFMVWSDVTPLQFQRVSKGHADIVIGFARGEHGDGYPFDGRGNTLAHAFAPGEGLGGDAHFDDDERWSENNREVNLFLVAAHEFGHSLGLAHSNVREALMYPIYSYVNPATFRLSEDDRRGIQKLYGK
;
A
#
# COMPACT_ATOMS: atom_id res chain seq x y z
N MET A 1 27.08 -70.25 -44.94
CA MET A 1 26.09 -69.27 -45.31
C MET A 1 25.46 -68.75 -44.01
N GLN A 2 25.92 -67.58 -43.59
CA GLN A 2 25.42 -66.89 -42.33
C GLN A 2 24.44 -65.78 -42.72
N TYR A 3 23.24 -65.92 -42.31
CA TYR A 3 22.22 -64.85 -42.45
C TYR A 3 22.34 -63.81 -41.31
N LEU A 4 22.75 -62.61 -41.68
CA LEU A 4 22.63 -61.44 -40.76
C LEU A 4 21.21 -60.93 -40.74
N LEU A 5 20.58 -61.01 -39.59
CA LEU A 5 19.32 -60.32 -39.29
C LEU A 5 19.62 -58.87 -38.88
N LEU A 6 19.27 -57.93 -39.76
CA LEU A 6 19.25 -56.50 -39.40
C LEU A 6 17.94 -56.18 -38.60
N CYS A 7 18.09 -55.90 -37.32
CA CYS A 7 17.00 -55.27 -36.52
C CYS A 7 16.98 -53.78 -36.82
N ALA A 8 15.97 -53.30 -37.54
CA ALA A 8 15.68 -51.87 -37.66
C ALA A 8 14.96 -51.40 -36.41
N ALA A 9 15.63 -50.59 -35.56
CA ALA A 9 15.01 -49.90 -34.48
C ALA A 9 14.20 -48.72 -35.01
N ILE A 10 12.87 -48.79 -34.87
CA ILE A 10 11.98 -47.71 -35.20
C ILE A 10 12.00 -46.76 -33.99
N LEU A 11 12.66 -45.63 -34.14
CA LEU A 11 12.58 -44.49 -33.20
C LEU A 11 11.23 -43.81 -33.39
N LEU A 12 10.31 -44.02 -32.45
CA LEU A 12 9.09 -43.23 -32.33
C LEU A 12 9.47 -41.85 -31.82
N PRO A 13 8.98 -40.75 -32.41
CA PRO A 13 9.20 -39.42 -31.85
C PRO A 13 8.45 -39.31 -30.53
N GLU A 14 9.19 -39.04 -29.45
CA GLU A 14 8.56 -38.58 -28.19
C GLU A 14 7.82 -37.29 -28.47
N SER A 15 6.49 -37.34 -28.45
CA SER A 15 5.68 -36.14 -28.46
C SER A 15 5.88 -35.42 -27.14
N LEU A 16 6.57 -34.29 -27.15
CA LEU A 16 6.58 -33.32 -26.07
C LEU A 16 5.16 -32.82 -25.86
N ALA A 17 4.40 -33.51 -25.01
CA ALA A 17 3.13 -33.01 -24.52
C ALA A 17 3.45 -31.78 -23.64
N PHE A 18 3.18 -30.60 -24.18
CA PHE A 18 3.11 -29.39 -23.34
C PHE A 18 2.04 -29.64 -22.26
N PRO A 19 2.36 -29.31 -20.98
CA PRO A 19 1.34 -29.43 -19.95
C PRO A 19 0.13 -28.57 -20.37
N ALA A 20 -1.03 -29.21 -20.50
CA ALA A 20 -2.27 -28.53 -20.77
C ALA A 20 -2.43 -27.44 -19.70
N GLN A 21 -2.52 -26.18 -20.13
CA GLN A 21 -2.92 -25.10 -19.23
C GLN A 21 -4.31 -25.47 -18.71
N LEU A 22 -4.38 -25.84 -17.43
CA LEU A 22 -5.63 -26.05 -16.74
C LEU A 22 -6.43 -24.76 -16.87
N GLU A 23 -7.55 -24.84 -17.57
CA GLU A 23 -8.54 -23.74 -17.58
C GLU A 23 -8.89 -23.44 -16.14
N PRO A 24 -8.81 -22.16 -15.70
CA PRO A 24 -9.12 -21.80 -14.33
C PRO A 24 -10.57 -22.21 -14.01
N GLU A 25 -10.77 -22.92 -12.90
CA GLU A 25 -12.05 -23.28 -12.35
C GLU A 25 -13.00 -22.06 -12.32
N PRO A 26 -14.30 -22.24 -12.59
CA PRO A 26 -15.24 -21.13 -12.57
C PRO A 26 -15.29 -20.51 -11.17
N ARG A 27 -14.96 -19.21 -11.09
CA ARG A 27 -14.89 -18.43 -9.84
C ARG A 27 -16.25 -18.42 -9.12
N SER A 28 -16.20 -18.56 -7.82
CA SER A 28 -17.41 -18.51 -7.01
C SER A 28 -18.02 -17.09 -7.03
N LYS A 29 -19.34 -16.98 -6.76
CA LYS A 29 -19.98 -15.68 -6.58
C LYS A 29 -19.31 -14.85 -5.48
N ARG A 30 -18.81 -15.52 -4.43
CA ARG A 30 -18.11 -14.91 -3.30
C ARG A 30 -16.79 -14.27 -3.73
N ASP A 31 -16.01 -14.93 -4.60
CA ASP A 31 -14.73 -14.39 -5.07
C ASP A 31 -14.96 -13.13 -5.91
N LEU A 32 -15.99 -13.13 -6.77
CA LEU A 32 -16.37 -11.95 -7.55
C LEU A 32 -16.84 -10.79 -6.67
N GLU A 33 -17.55 -11.07 -5.58
CA GLU A 33 -17.97 -10.03 -4.64
C GLU A 33 -16.78 -9.45 -3.88
N ASN A 34 -15.86 -10.28 -3.40
CA ASN A 34 -14.64 -9.83 -2.75
C ASN A 34 -13.79 -8.91 -3.64
N VAL A 35 -13.67 -9.25 -4.93
CA VAL A 35 -12.99 -8.39 -5.91
C VAL A 35 -13.67 -7.03 -6.04
N LYS A 36 -15.01 -7.00 -6.13
CA LYS A 36 -15.74 -5.72 -6.21
C LYS A 36 -15.54 -4.86 -4.98
N VAL A 37 -15.61 -5.47 -3.78
CA VAL A 37 -15.34 -4.77 -2.51
C VAL A 37 -13.93 -4.17 -2.52
N TYR A 38 -12.92 -4.97 -2.87
CA TYR A 38 -11.53 -4.50 -2.96
C TYR A 38 -11.38 -3.35 -3.96
N LEU A 39 -11.91 -3.51 -5.17
CA LEU A 39 -11.83 -2.48 -6.21
C LEU A 39 -12.60 -1.21 -5.81
N ASN A 40 -13.75 -1.33 -5.13
CA ASN A 40 -14.48 -0.17 -4.65
C ASN A 40 -13.71 0.60 -3.58
N LYS A 41 -13.00 -0.11 -2.70
CA LYS A 41 -12.19 0.50 -1.64
C LYS A 41 -10.92 1.14 -2.20
N PHE A 42 -10.16 0.45 -3.03
CA PHE A 42 -8.81 0.85 -3.42
C PHE A 42 -8.70 1.43 -4.84
N PHE A 43 -9.59 1.10 -5.75
CA PHE A 43 -9.67 1.62 -7.12
C PHE A 43 -11.06 2.22 -7.37
N PRO A 44 -11.45 3.27 -6.63
CA PRO A 44 -12.79 3.84 -6.71
C PRO A 44 -13.04 4.42 -8.10
N LEU A 45 -14.28 4.30 -8.57
CA LEU A 45 -14.72 4.86 -9.83
C LEU A 45 -14.75 6.40 -9.73
N LEU A 46 -13.81 7.06 -10.36
CA LEU A 46 -13.83 8.51 -10.52
C LEU A 46 -14.88 8.92 -11.56
N ALA A 47 -15.26 10.20 -11.60
CA ALA A 47 -16.28 10.71 -12.52
C ALA A 47 -16.04 10.32 -13.99
N LYS A 48 -14.78 10.25 -14.42
CA LYS A 48 -14.36 9.84 -15.76
C LYS A 48 -14.44 8.34 -16.03
N THR A 49 -14.50 7.51 -14.99
CA THR A 49 -14.42 6.03 -15.08
C THR A 49 -15.71 5.34 -14.61
N ARG A 50 -16.80 6.09 -14.39
CA ARG A 50 -18.08 5.55 -13.87
C ARG A 50 -18.69 4.42 -14.70
N SER A 51 -18.30 4.27 -15.96
CA SER A 51 -18.82 3.25 -16.88
C SER A 51 -17.89 2.05 -17.07
N LEU A 52 -16.75 1.97 -16.35
CA LEU A 52 -15.83 0.86 -16.52
C LEU A 52 -16.45 -0.45 -16.06
N SER A 53 -16.30 -1.48 -16.89
CA SER A 53 -16.67 -2.86 -16.56
C SER A 53 -15.76 -3.41 -15.44
N LEU A 54 -16.19 -4.48 -14.78
CA LEU A 54 -15.36 -5.18 -13.78
C LEU A 54 -14.03 -5.63 -14.38
N GLU A 55 -14.03 -6.11 -15.63
CA GLU A 55 -12.82 -6.53 -16.36
C GLU A 55 -11.85 -5.37 -16.52
N GLU A 56 -12.32 -4.20 -16.93
CA GLU A 56 -11.48 -3.01 -17.11
C GLU A 56 -10.88 -2.53 -15.78
N ARG A 57 -11.65 -2.56 -14.70
CA ARG A 57 -11.18 -2.22 -13.35
C ARG A 57 -10.10 -3.20 -12.85
N ILE A 58 -10.26 -4.51 -13.12
CA ILE A 58 -9.22 -5.49 -12.84
C ILE A 58 -7.96 -5.18 -13.66
N LYS A 59 -8.10 -4.83 -14.93
CA LYS A 59 -6.96 -4.43 -15.77
C LYS A 59 -6.24 -3.19 -15.23
N GLU A 60 -6.97 -2.21 -14.71
CA GLU A 60 -6.36 -1.03 -14.06
C GLU A 60 -5.54 -1.43 -12.85
N MET A 61 -6.10 -2.23 -11.95
CA MET A 61 -5.38 -2.77 -10.80
C MET A 61 -4.14 -3.56 -11.22
N GLN A 62 -4.27 -4.47 -12.20
CA GLN A 62 -3.16 -5.27 -12.70
C GLN A 62 -2.04 -4.40 -13.29
N ARG A 63 -2.38 -3.32 -14.02
CA ARG A 63 -1.37 -2.37 -14.52
C ARG A 63 -0.67 -1.63 -13.39
N PHE A 64 -1.44 -1.17 -12.39
CA PHE A 64 -0.88 -0.46 -11.25
C PHE A 64 0.15 -1.31 -10.50
N PHE A 65 -0.13 -2.58 -10.28
CA PHE A 65 0.75 -3.52 -9.59
C PHE A 65 1.78 -4.22 -10.51
N HIS A 66 1.84 -3.85 -11.79
CA HIS A 66 2.70 -4.48 -12.81
C HIS A 66 2.50 -6.00 -12.94
N LEU A 67 1.26 -6.46 -12.79
CA LEU A 67 0.87 -7.84 -12.99
C LEU A 67 0.58 -8.12 -14.47
N THR A 68 0.43 -9.41 -14.81
CA THR A 68 -0.07 -9.81 -16.13
C THR A 68 -1.48 -9.27 -16.34
N VAL A 69 -1.67 -8.38 -17.33
CA VAL A 69 -2.94 -7.69 -17.59
C VAL A 69 -3.89 -8.60 -18.35
N THR A 70 -4.71 -9.33 -17.62
CA THR A 70 -5.70 -10.27 -18.19
C THR A 70 -7.13 -9.75 -18.12
N GLY A 71 -7.43 -8.84 -17.18
CA GLY A 71 -8.81 -8.43 -16.85
C GLY A 71 -9.58 -9.50 -16.10
N LYS A 72 -8.93 -10.60 -15.72
CA LYS A 72 -9.52 -11.71 -14.97
C LYS A 72 -8.87 -11.84 -13.60
N LEU A 73 -9.63 -12.30 -12.63
CA LEU A 73 -9.10 -12.65 -11.32
C LEU A 73 -8.27 -13.93 -11.47
N ASN A 74 -6.97 -13.81 -11.51
CA ASN A 74 -6.02 -14.93 -11.49
C ASN A 74 -5.31 -15.00 -10.13
N THR A 75 -4.53 -16.05 -9.90
CA THR A 75 -3.81 -16.27 -8.63
C THR A 75 -2.93 -15.08 -8.24
N GLU A 76 -2.20 -14.52 -9.20
CA GLU A 76 -1.32 -13.36 -8.98
C GLU A 76 -2.12 -12.14 -8.48
N THR A 77 -3.30 -11.88 -9.08
CA THR A 77 -4.20 -10.81 -8.66
C THR A 77 -4.76 -11.04 -7.24
N GLU A 78 -5.17 -12.29 -6.95
CA GLU A 78 -5.66 -12.66 -5.63
C GLU A 78 -4.61 -12.56 -4.52
N GLU A 79 -3.36 -12.89 -4.83
CA GLU A 79 -2.24 -12.78 -3.88
C GLU A 79 -2.00 -11.31 -3.48
N ILE A 80 -2.03 -10.39 -4.44
CA ILE A 80 -1.93 -8.96 -4.15
C ILE A 80 -3.08 -8.47 -3.28
N MET A 81 -4.31 -8.91 -3.56
CA MET A 81 -5.49 -8.49 -2.77
C MET A 81 -5.44 -8.94 -1.31
N LYS A 82 -4.66 -9.95 -0.98
CA LYS A 82 -4.51 -10.51 0.38
C LYS A 82 -3.33 -9.90 1.16
N GLN A 83 -2.51 -9.08 0.52
CA GLN A 83 -1.34 -8.50 1.17
C GLN A 83 -1.73 -7.39 2.16
N PRO A 84 -1.05 -7.30 3.32
CA PRO A 84 -1.18 -6.15 4.21
C PRO A 84 -0.84 -4.85 3.47
N ARG A 85 -1.64 -3.82 3.66
CA ARG A 85 -1.51 -2.61 2.88
C ARG A 85 -2.03 -1.34 3.57
N CYS A 86 -1.70 -0.18 3.01
CA CYS A 86 -2.33 1.09 3.34
C CYS A 86 -3.79 1.14 2.89
N GLY A 87 -4.64 1.78 3.70
CA GLY A 87 -6.08 1.95 3.45
C GLY A 87 -6.45 3.04 2.45
N VAL A 88 -5.51 3.90 2.08
CA VAL A 88 -5.72 4.96 1.09
C VAL A 88 -5.97 4.37 -0.30
N PRO A 89 -6.89 4.92 -1.11
CA PRO A 89 -7.13 4.46 -2.48
C PRO A 89 -5.93 4.61 -3.42
N ASP A 90 -5.79 3.66 -4.34
CA ASP A 90 -4.79 3.67 -5.41
C ASP A 90 -5.35 4.47 -6.59
N ILE A 91 -4.93 5.72 -6.71
CA ILE A 91 -5.37 6.59 -7.80
C ILE A 91 -4.34 6.45 -8.93
N ALA A 92 -4.71 5.76 -10.01
CA ALA A 92 -3.86 5.60 -11.18
C ALA A 92 -3.37 6.96 -11.69
N ASP A 93 -2.09 7.01 -12.09
CA ASP A 93 -1.40 8.15 -12.73
C ASP A 93 -1.05 9.36 -11.83
N TYR A 94 -1.23 9.31 -10.50
CA TYR A 94 -0.90 10.44 -9.64
C TYR A 94 0.13 10.07 -8.57
N LYS A 95 1.26 10.77 -8.57
CA LYS A 95 2.25 10.74 -7.46
C LYS A 95 1.83 11.62 -6.27
N THR A 96 0.82 12.46 -6.48
CA THR A 96 0.18 13.33 -5.48
C THR A 96 -1.33 13.20 -5.60
N PHE A 97 -2.06 13.48 -4.53
CA PHE A 97 -3.52 13.54 -4.62
C PHE A 97 -4.00 14.55 -5.69
N PRO A 98 -5.19 14.35 -6.27
CA PRO A 98 -5.77 15.31 -7.21
C PRO A 98 -5.78 16.73 -6.64
N GLY A 99 -5.34 17.69 -7.43
CA GLY A 99 -5.17 19.07 -6.98
C GLY A 99 -3.87 19.36 -6.25
N SER A 100 -3.02 18.35 -6.02
CA SER A 100 -1.72 18.45 -5.32
C SER A 100 -1.84 19.19 -3.97
N PRO A 101 -2.71 18.73 -3.06
CA PRO A 101 -2.87 19.35 -1.75
C PRO A 101 -1.53 19.34 -1.02
N ARG A 102 -1.23 20.46 -0.36
CA ARG A 102 0.00 20.61 0.42
C ARG A 102 -0.21 21.62 1.54
N TRP A 103 0.55 21.48 2.59
CA TRP A 103 0.62 22.50 3.64
C TRP A 103 1.22 23.79 3.10
N LYS A 104 0.63 24.92 3.47
CA LYS A 104 1.11 26.26 3.06
C LYS A 104 2.24 26.78 3.96
N LYS A 105 2.63 26.02 4.98
CA LYS A 105 3.67 26.33 5.96
C LYS A 105 4.65 25.16 6.08
N THR A 106 5.86 25.42 6.52
CA THR A 106 6.92 24.41 6.67
C THR A 106 7.06 23.90 8.09
N HIS A 107 6.56 24.63 9.10
CA HIS A 107 6.55 24.19 10.50
C HIS A 107 5.19 23.58 10.80
N LEU A 108 5.16 22.28 10.96
CA LEU A 108 3.96 21.49 11.24
C LEU A 108 3.99 20.94 12.66
N THR A 109 2.85 20.97 13.31
CA THR A 109 2.69 20.38 14.64
C THR A 109 1.98 19.04 14.53
N TYR A 110 2.35 18.08 15.39
CA TYR A 110 1.63 16.82 15.48
C TYR A 110 1.33 16.45 16.93
N LYS A 111 0.26 15.65 17.12
CA LYS A 111 -0.18 15.16 18.42
C LYS A 111 -0.55 13.68 18.33
N ILE A 112 -0.07 12.87 19.29
CA ILE A 112 -0.50 11.48 19.48
C ILE A 112 -1.59 11.50 20.55
N VAL A 113 -2.79 11.04 20.19
CA VAL A 113 -3.97 11.12 21.08
C VAL A 113 -4.14 9.88 21.95
N ASN A 114 -3.64 8.72 21.50
CA ASN A 114 -3.62 7.47 22.25
C ASN A 114 -2.48 6.58 21.77
N TYR A 115 -2.33 5.41 22.37
CA TYR A 115 -1.22 4.49 22.10
C TYR A 115 -1.73 3.06 21.97
N THR A 116 -1.07 2.27 21.11
CA THR A 116 -1.25 0.83 21.07
C THR A 116 -0.70 0.15 22.32
N PRO A 117 -1.32 -0.94 22.81
CA PRO A 117 -0.79 -1.74 23.91
C PRO A 117 0.44 -2.58 23.52
N ASP A 118 0.74 -2.75 22.24
CA ASP A 118 1.81 -3.64 21.75
C ASP A 118 3.22 -3.11 22.02
N LEU A 119 3.35 -1.80 22.16
CA LEU A 119 4.65 -1.13 22.32
C LEU A 119 4.62 -0.15 23.50
N PRO A 120 5.72 -0.05 24.26
CA PRO A 120 5.88 1.04 25.22
C PRO A 120 5.73 2.41 24.56
N GLN A 121 5.07 3.36 25.22
CA GLN A 121 4.84 4.71 24.69
C GLN A 121 6.10 5.36 24.11
N LYS A 122 7.24 5.25 24.82
CA LYS A 122 8.52 5.77 24.35
C LYS A 122 8.94 5.20 22.99
N LYS A 123 8.58 3.94 22.71
CA LYS A 123 8.89 3.27 21.43
C LYS A 123 7.98 3.78 20.31
N VAL A 124 6.69 3.98 20.63
CA VAL A 124 5.75 4.62 19.70
C VAL A 124 6.22 6.04 19.39
N ASP A 125 6.54 6.83 20.41
CA ASP A 125 7.04 8.21 20.27
C ASP A 125 8.29 8.27 19.37
N ASP A 126 9.25 7.35 19.55
CA ASP A 126 10.47 7.29 18.74
C ASP A 126 10.17 6.88 17.30
N ALA A 127 9.31 5.88 17.07
CA ALA A 127 8.90 5.44 15.75
C ALA A 127 8.23 6.59 14.96
N ILE A 128 7.27 7.30 15.58
CA ILE A 128 6.58 8.44 14.97
C ILE A 128 7.54 9.59 14.66
N ARG A 129 8.40 9.96 15.62
CA ARG A 129 9.42 11.00 15.41
C ARG A 129 10.34 10.66 14.25
N ARG A 130 10.86 9.44 14.19
CA ARG A 130 11.73 8.97 13.10
C ARG A 130 11.00 8.93 11.75
N ALA A 131 9.73 8.56 11.74
CA ALA A 131 8.90 8.57 10.55
C ALA A 131 8.75 9.99 9.95
N PHE A 132 8.57 11.01 10.77
CA PHE A 132 8.60 12.41 10.31
C PHE A 132 9.99 12.84 9.83
N MET A 133 11.06 12.39 10.49
CA MET A 133 12.43 12.72 10.08
C MET A 133 12.75 12.24 8.67
N VAL A 134 12.18 11.12 8.22
CA VAL A 134 12.33 10.62 6.84
C VAL A 134 12.01 11.72 5.81
N TRP A 135 10.99 12.51 6.08
CA TRP A 135 10.53 13.58 5.19
C TRP A 135 11.24 14.92 5.43
N SER A 136 11.54 15.27 6.68
CA SER A 136 12.30 16.50 6.99
C SER A 136 13.74 16.45 6.48
N ASP A 137 14.33 15.27 6.36
CA ASP A 137 15.71 15.13 5.85
C ASP A 137 15.84 15.48 4.36
N VAL A 138 14.73 15.53 3.61
CA VAL A 138 14.73 15.77 2.16
C VAL A 138 13.89 16.97 1.71
N THR A 139 13.30 17.70 2.65
CA THR A 139 12.45 18.89 2.41
C THR A 139 12.70 19.97 3.47
N PRO A 140 12.21 21.22 3.28
CA PRO A 140 12.25 22.25 4.32
C PRO A 140 11.27 22.04 5.48
N LEU A 141 10.52 20.93 5.50
CA LEU A 141 9.50 20.66 6.52
C LEU A 141 10.14 20.35 7.87
N GLN A 142 9.54 20.92 8.92
CA GLN A 142 9.90 20.69 10.31
C GLN A 142 8.67 20.24 11.09
N PHE A 143 8.84 19.27 11.99
CA PHE A 143 7.75 18.69 12.74
C PHE A 143 7.98 18.85 14.23
N GLN A 144 6.99 19.43 14.91
CA GLN A 144 7.03 19.66 16.35
C GLN A 144 5.86 18.92 17.03
N ARG A 145 6.20 18.08 18.00
CA ARG A 145 5.19 17.45 18.83
C ARG A 145 4.57 18.45 19.80
N VAL A 146 3.25 18.43 19.93
CA VAL A 146 2.49 19.15 20.94
C VAL A 146 1.66 18.17 21.76
N SER A 147 1.48 18.46 23.06
CA SER A 147 0.71 17.61 23.97
C SER A 147 -0.71 18.14 24.23
N LYS A 148 -0.96 19.42 23.96
CA LYS A 148 -2.24 20.11 24.22
C LYS A 148 -2.58 21.02 23.05
N GLY A 149 -3.84 21.39 22.95
CA GLY A 149 -4.34 22.30 21.92
C GLY A 149 -4.48 21.66 20.55
N HIS A 150 -4.60 22.50 19.55
CA HIS A 150 -4.68 22.08 18.13
C HIS A 150 -3.33 21.64 17.62
N ALA A 151 -3.33 20.62 16.78
CA ALA A 151 -2.16 20.18 15.99
C ALA A 151 -2.57 20.10 14.52
N ASP A 152 -1.61 20.24 13.62
CA ASP A 152 -1.85 20.10 12.18
C ASP A 152 -2.11 18.64 11.78
N ILE A 153 -1.47 17.71 12.48
CA ILE A 153 -1.57 16.27 12.22
C ILE A 153 -1.91 15.58 13.53
N VAL A 154 -3.05 14.91 13.59
CA VAL A 154 -3.46 14.10 14.75
C VAL A 154 -3.21 12.63 14.44
N ILE A 155 -2.57 11.92 15.37
CA ILE A 155 -2.17 10.53 15.22
C ILE A 155 -2.92 9.71 16.27
N GLY A 156 -3.64 8.68 15.81
CA GLY A 156 -4.43 7.81 16.68
C GLY A 156 -4.34 6.34 16.30
N PHE A 157 -4.52 5.48 17.30
CA PHE A 157 -4.73 4.04 17.14
C PHE A 157 -6.20 3.75 17.40
N ALA A 158 -6.85 3.01 16.50
CA ALA A 158 -8.28 2.74 16.55
C ALA A 158 -8.61 1.35 15.99
N ARG A 159 -9.84 0.88 16.23
CA ARG A 159 -10.35 -0.41 15.74
C ARG A 159 -11.69 -0.20 15.05
N GLY A 160 -11.94 -0.94 13.98
CA GLY A 160 -13.22 -0.90 13.27
C GLY A 160 -13.67 0.53 12.96
N GLU A 161 -14.94 0.82 13.23
CA GLU A 161 -15.50 2.18 13.09
C GLU A 161 -14.91 3.13 14.14
N HIS A 162 -14.34 4.24 13.70
CA HIS A 162 -13.67 5.20 14.58
C HIS A 162 -13.94 6.67 14.23
N GLY A 163 -15.02 6.93 13.49
CA GLY A 163 -15.61 8.26 13.32
C GLY A 163 -15.11 9.07 12.14
N ASP A 164 -14.27 8.51 11.27
CA ASP A 164 -13.75 9.18 10.09
C ASP A 164 -14.38 8.68 8.76
N GLY A 165 -15.25 7.68 8.83
CA GLY A 165 -15.93 7.09 7.68
C GLY A 165 -15.11 6.03 6.92
N TYR A 166 -13.92 5.65 7.42
CA TYR A 166 -13.03 4.65 6.83
C TYR A 166 -12.71 3.55 7.86
N PRO A 167 -13.65 2.63 8.15
CA PRO A 167 -13.47 1.64 9.19
C PRO A 167 -12.29 0.71 8.91
N PHE A 168 -11.59 0.32 9.98
CA PHE A 168 -10.60 -0.73 9.92
C PHE A 168 -11.26 -2.11 9.82
N ASP A 169 -10.52 -3.07 9.31
CA ASP A 169 -11.04 -4.40 8.95
C ASP A 169 -10.46 -5.53 9.83
N GLY A 170 -9.79 -5.16 10.92
CA GLY A 170 -9.16 -6.09 11.83
C GLY A 170 -7.80 -6.56 11.33
N ARG A 171 -7.23 -7.55 11.99
CA ARG A 171 -5.86 -8.00 11.71
C ARG A 171 -5.65 -8.45 10.27
N GLY A 172 -4.63 -7.88 9.63
CA GLY A 172 -4.29 -8.07 8.23
C GLY A 172 -5.05 -7.08 7.32
N ASN A 173 -4.82 -7.13 6.03
CA ASN A 173 -5.36 -6.20 5.03
C ASN A 173 -4.98 -4.74 5.31
N THR A 174 -5.91 -3.90 5.81
CA THR A 174 -5.66 -2.46 6.02
C THR A 174 -4.91 -2.22 7.33
N LEU A 175 -3.65 -1.81 7.25
CA LEU A 175 -2.81 -1.55 8.44
C LEU A 175 -3.04 -0.16 9.04
N ALA A 176 -3.23 0.84 8.20
CA ALA A 176 -3.37 2.24 8.56
C ALA A 176 -3.93 3.03 7.37
N HIS A 177 -4.33 4.27 7.61
CA HIS A 177 -4.63 5.25 6.56
C HIS A 177 -4.33 6.66 7.06
N ALA A 178 -4.13 7.59 6.12
CA ALA A 178 -3.99 9.00 6.42
C ALA A 178 -4.70 9.88 5.39
N PHE A 179 -5.00 11.10 5.81
CA PHE A 179 -5.69 12.09 5.00
C PHE A 179 -4.70 13.06 4.36
N ALA A 180 -4.97 13.47 3.13
CA ALA A 180 -4.20 14.53 2.48
C ALA A 180 -4.30 15.86 3.25
N PRO A 181 -3.33 16.78 3.09
CA PRO A 181 -3.40 18.10 3.71
C PRO A 181 -4.71 18.83 3.44
N GLY A 182 -5.36 19.32 4.49
CA GLY A 182 -6.68 19.98 4.40
C GLY A 182 -7.18 20.44 5.75
N GLU A 183 -8.44 20.87 5.80
CA GLU A 183 -9.15 21.22 7.03
C GLU A 183 -9.75 19.96 7.68
N GLY A 184 -10.10 20.05 8.96
CA GLY A 184 -10.70 18.97 9.73
C GLY A 184 -9.76 17.80 9.93
N LEU A 185 -10.04 16.65 9.33
CA LEU A 185 -9.19 15.45 9.36
C LEU A 185 -7.96 15.52 8.45
N GLY A 186 -7.80 16.64 7.72
CA GLY A 186 -6.68 16.76 6.78
C GLY A 186 -5.33 16.64 7.46
N GLY A 187 -4.51 15.71 7.00
CA GLY A 187 -3.21 15.36 7.57
C GLY A 187 -3.24 14.28 8.65
N ASP A 188 -4.40 13.95 9.24
CA ASP A 188 -4.50 12.98 10.31
C ASP A 188 -4.13 11.57 9.83
N ALA A 189 -3.54 10.79 10.73
CA ALA A 189 -3.10 9.41 10.46
C ALA A 189 -3.65 8.46 11.53
N HIS A 190 -4.34 7.41 11.08
CA HIS A 190 -4.96 6.41 11.93
C HIS A 190 -4.32 5.05 11.68
N PHE A 191 -4.04 4.32 12.76
CA PHE A 191 -3.39 3.01 12.75
C PHE A 191 -4.35 1.97 13.32
N ASP A 192 -4.51 0.82 12.65
CA ASP A 192 -5.37 -0.25 13.13
C ASP A 192 -4.77 -0.90 14.37
N ASP A 193 -5.45 -0.78 15.52
CA ASP A 193 -5.02 -1.34 16.80
C ASP A 193 -5.41 -2.83 16.96
N ASP A 194 -6.00 -3.45 15.95
CA ASP A 194 -6.15 -4.90 15.84
C ASP A 194 -4.90 -5.55 15.21
N GLU A 195 -4.02 -4.76 14.59
CA GLU A 195 -2.71 -5.21 14.15
C GLU A 195 -1.77 -5.46 15.33
N ARG A 196 -0.68 -6.17 15.07
CA ARG A 196 0.42 -6.31 16.02
C ARG A 196 1.59 -5.44 15.62
N TRP A 197 1.76 -4.35 16.35
CA TRP A 197 2.81 -3.37 16.08
C TRP A 197 4.14 -3.78 16.70
N SER A 198 5.23 -3.62 15.95
CA SER A 198 6.58 -3.97 16.39
C SER A 198 7.63 -2.94 15.96
N GLU A 199 8.83 -3.03 16.55
CA GLU A 199 10.02 -2.28 16.14
C GLU A 199 10.90 -3.05 15.15
N ASN A 200 10.58 -4.30 14.87
CA ASN A 200 11.40 -5.22 14.07
C ASN A 200 10.55 -5.95 13.01
N ASN A 201 11.05 -7.06 12.48
CA ASN A 201 10.39 -7.85 11.45
C ASN A 201 9.51 -9.01 11.97
N ARG A 202 9.24 -9.08 13.27
CA ARG A 202 8.40 -10.16 13.84
C ARG A 202 6.93 -9.96 13.52
N GLU A 203 6.51 -8.72 13.50
CA GLU A 203 5.15 -8.27 13.22
C GLU A 203 5.20 -6.99 12.37
N VAL A 204 4.12 -6.25 12.26
CA VAL A 204 4.07 -5.00 11.45
C VAL A 204 4.97 -3.93 12.08
N ASN A 205 5.90 -3.40 11.33
CA ASN A 205 6.82 -2.38 11.83
C ASN A 205 6.19 -1.00 11.84
N LEU A 206 5.96 -0.44 13.03
CA LEU A 206 5.26 0.84 13.19
C LEU A 206 5.98 2.00 12.49
N PHE A 207 7.32 2.05 12.54
CA PHE A 207 8.07 3.13 11.89
C PHE A 207 7.85 3.13 10.37
N LEU A 208 7.87 1.96 9.71
CA LEU A 208 7.71 1.88 8.26
C LEU A 208 6.32 2.29 7.82
N VAL A 209 5.28 1.81 8.52
CA VAL A 209 3.89 2.19 8.22
C VAL A 209 3.68 3.67 8.51
N ALA A 210 4.15 4.19 9.65
CA ALA A 210 4.03 5.61 9.97
C ALA A 210 4.76 6.51 8.94
N ALA A 211 5.94 6.13 8.49
CA ALA A 211 6.65 6.88 7.45
C ALA A 211 5.85 6.93 6.14
N HIS A 212 5.20 5.83 5.75
CA HIS A 212 4.30 5.77 4.60
C HIS A 212 3.09 6.68 4.79
N GLU A 213 2.34 6.54 5.91
CA GLU A 213 1.13 7.32 6.18
C GLU A 213 1.43 8.83 6.24
N PHE A 214 2.59 9.22 6.78
CA PHE A 214 2.97 10.63 6.78
C PHE A 214 3.29 11.16 5.38
N GLY A 215 3.68 10.33 4.42
CA GLY A 215 3.72 10.72 3.02
C GLY A 215 2.36 11.19 2.52
N HIS A 216 1.27 10.49 2.89
CA HIS A 216 -0.11 10.90 2.60
C HIS A 216 -0.48 12.18 3.35
N SER A 217 -0.18 12.26 4.66
CA SER A 217 -0.38 13.48 5.48
C SER A 217 0.29 14.72 4.88
N LEU A 218 1.30 14.51 4.03
CA LEU A 218 2.03 15.57 3.33
C LEU A 218 1.59 15.76 1.87
N GLY A 219 0.64 14.98 1.35
CA GLY A 219 0.05 15.17 0.03
C GLY A 219 0.51 14.21 -1.06
N LEU A 220 1.34 13.21 -0.75
CA LEU A 220 1.68 12.15 -1.67
C LEU A 220 0.53 11.14 -1.79
N ALA A 221 0.23 10.70 -3.00
CA ALA A 221 -0.58 9.53 -3.27
C ALA A 221 0.30 8.27 -3.33
N HIS A 222 -0.32 7.11 -3.54
CA HIS A 222 0.43 5.88 -3.76
C HIS A 222 1.29 5.94 -5.02
N SER A 223 2.44 5.27 -4.96
CA SER A 223 3.32 5.02 -6.09
C SER A 223 3.12 3.61 -6.61
N ASN A 224 3.24 3.41 -7.92
CA ASN A 224 3.32 2.08 -8.53
C ASN A 224 4.75 1.54 -8.61
N VAL A 225 5.73 2.28 -8.12
CA VAL A 225 7.13 1.83 -8.02
C VAL A 225 7.29 0.94 -6.79
N ARG A 226 7.60 -0.33 -6.98
CA ARG A 226 7.59 -1.34 -5.92
C ARG A 226 8.57 -1.05 -4.77
N GLU A 227 9.69 -0.40 -5.07
CA GLU A 227 10.74 -0.04 -4.11
C GLU A 227 10.44 1.30 -3.39
N ALA A 228 9.40 2.02 -3.79
CA ALA A 228 9.02 3.27 -3.14
C ALA A 228 8.38 3.00 -1.78
N LEU A 229 8.64 3.91 -0.81
CA LEU A 229 7.92 3.91 0.47
C LEU A 229 6.42 4.08 0.26
N MET A 230 6.03 4.89 -0.73
CA MET A 230 4.62 5.14 -1.05
C MET A 230 3.96 4.02 -1.89
N TYR A 231 4.61 2.86 -2.08
CA TYR A 231 3.94 1.67 -2.64
C TYR A 231 2.91 1.15 -1.64
N PRO A 232 1.66 0.84 -2.07
CA PRO A 232 0.56 0.58 -1.13
C PRO A 232 0.69 -0.71 -0.32
N ILE A 233 1.43 -1.70 -0.82
CA ILE A 233 1.60 -3.00 -0.15
C ILE A 233 2.77 -2.92 0.83
N TYR A 234 2.50 -3.32 2.08
CA TYR A 234 3.53 -3.34 3.11
C TYR A 234 4.63 -4.36 2.81
N SER A 235 5.86 -3.93 2.95
CA SER A 235 7.04 -4.78 2.90
C SER A 235 8.03 -4.35 3.98
N TYR A 236 8.56 -5.32 4.73
CA TYR A 236 9.56 -5.00 5.74
C TYR A 236 10.90 -4.66 5.11
N VAL A 237 11.43 -3.50 5.49
CA VAL A 237 12.81 -3.07 5.23
C VAL A 237 13.46 -2.78 6.57
N ASN A 238 14.75 -3.08 6.72
CA ASN A 238 15.45 -2.80 7.99
C ASN A 238 15.44 -1.29 8.31
N PRO A 239 14.78 -0.84 9.40
CA PRO A 239 14.67 0.58 9.75
C PRO A 239 16.02 1.28 9.99
N ALA A 240 17.07 0.53 10.32
CA ALA A 240 18.40 1.11 10.54
C ALA A 240 19.11 1.51 9.22
N THR A 241 18.76 0.86 8.13
CA THR A 241 19.34 1.12 6.80
C THR A 241 18.34 1.70 5.80
N PHE A 242 17.11 1.96 6.27
CA PHE A 242 16.06 2.52 5.44
C PHE A 242 16.48 3.85 4.79
N ARG A 243 16.14 4.02 3.52
CA ARG A 243 16.29 5.27 2.76
C ARG A 243 15.10 5.42 1.83
N LEU A 244 14.65 6.67 1.65
CA LEU A 244 13.65 6.99 0.63
C LEU A 244 14.15 6.61 -0.76
N SER A 245 13.27 6.04 -1.57
CA SER A 245 13.51 5.87 -2.99
C SER A 245 13.62 7.22 -3.70
N GLU A 246 14.17 7.21 -4.90
CA GLU A 246 14.21 8.43 -5.74
C GLU A 246 12.80 8.90 -6.11
N ASP A 247 11.85 7.97 -6.23
CA ASP A 247 10.46 8.26 -6.55
C ASP A 247 9.80 9.04 -5.42
N ASP A 248 9.92 8.57 -4.17
CA ASP A 248 9.40 9.26 -2.98
C ASP A 248 10.01 10.65 -2.82
N ARG A 249 11.34 10.72 -2.95
CA ARG A 249 12.08 11.97 -2.80
C ARG A 249 11.65 13.01 -3.84
N ARG A 250 11.53 12.64 -5.11
CA ARG A 250 11.05 13.54 -6.17
C ARG A 250 9.61 13.96 -5.96
N GLY A 251 8.76 13.02 -5.51
CA GLY A 251 7.37 13.29 -5.21
C GLY A 251 7.23 14.38 -4.15
N ILE A 252 7.89 14.23 -3.01
CA ILE A 252 7.78 15.19 -1.91
C ILE A 252 8.46 16.53 -2.22
N GLN A 253 9.62 16.52 -2.90
CA GLN A 253 10.32 17.73 -3.31
C GLN A 253 9.56 18.53 -4.37
N LYS A 254 8.73 17.89 -5.18
CA LYS A 254 7.81 18.57 -6.09
C LYS A 254 6.76 19.39 -5.34
N LEU A 255 6.34 18.95 -4.15
CA LEU A 255 5.35 19.66 -3.32
C LEU A 255 5.98 20.79 -2.48
N TYR A 256 7.17 20.55 -1.90
CA TYR A 256 7.74 21.42 -0.86
C TYR A 256 9.11 22.01 -1.20
N GLY A 257 9.71 21.62 -2.30
CA GLY A 257 11.09 21.99 -2.60
C GLY A 257 12.11 21.10 -1.88
N LYS A 258 13.38 21.49 -2.04
CA LYS A 258 14.53 20.80 -1.45
C LYS A 258 15.11 21.65 -0.33
#